data_188a131858e0c74c2622587b51fa3354
#
_entry.id   188a131858e0c74c2622587b51fa3354
#
_cell.length_a   1.000
_cell.length_b   1.000
_cell.length_c   1.000
_cell.angle_alpha   90.00
_cell.angle_beta   90.00
_cell.angle_gamma   90.00
#
_symmetry.space_group_name_H-M   'P 1'
#
loop_
_entity.id
_entity.type
_entity.pdbx_description
1 polymer ?
#
loop_
_entity_poly.entity_id
_entity_poly.type
_entity_poly.pdbx_seq_one_letter_code
_entity_poly.pdbx_strand_id
1 'polypeptide(L)'
;LGFLGTSHKATKWRFDEKTARGLSESSDGHRSWGNVVANGGLPGLVAIISWYLGDHENGLWIFSASVAVAAADTFASEIGCLDDRVRMITTMKKCEPGINGGFSPNGQLAAAAGSGIIAILAFVSDQNLELALLVALIGWLGCQVDSVLGAVLENRGMMTKGTVNAAAITSGIIAMWLYLGSPHL
;
A
#
# COMPACT_ATOMS: atom_id res chain seq x y z
N LEU A 1 13.60 -2.03 6.19
CA LEU A 1 13.60 -1.17 7.39
C LEU A 1 12.85 0.14 7.14
N GLY A 2 13.00 0.80 5.97
CA GLY A 2 12.34 2.07 5.65
C GLY A 2 10.80 2.00 5.74
N PHE A 3 10.17 0.98 5.15
CA PHE A 3 8.73 0.76 5.25
C PHE A 3 8.25 0.57 6.70
N LEU A 4 8.91 -0.30 7.46
CA LEU A 4 8.52 -0.58 8.85
C LEU A 4 8.60 0.67 9.72
N GLY A 5 9.67 1.45 9.61
CA GLY A 5 9.85 2.67 10.39
C GLY A 5 8.85 3.76 10.04
N THR A 6 8.59 3.98 8.75
CA THR A 6 7.65 5.01 8.29
C THR A 6 6.20 4.62 8.56
N SER A 7 5.82 3.35 8.37
CA SER A 7 4.50 2.82 8.69
C SER A 7 4.18 2.95 10.18
N HIS A 8 5.14 2.59 11.04
CA HIS A 8 4.96 2.74 12.49
C HIS A 8 4.73 4.21 12.90
N LYS A 9 5.47 5.14 12.29
CA LYS A 9 5.24 6.58 12.51
C LYS A 9 3.87 7.02 12.03
N ALA A 10 3.41 6.55 10.87
CA ALA A 10 2.08 6.85 10.35
C ALA A 10 0.98 6.32 11.29
N THR A 11 1.11 5.09 11.80
CA THR A 11 0.17 4.52 12.77
C THR A 11 0.12 5.33 14.07
N LYS A 12 1.26 5.79 14.58
CA LYS A 12 1.33 6.62 15.79
C LYS A 12 0.93 8.08 15.58
N TRP A 13 0.90 8.55 14.34
CA TRP A 13 0.52 9.93 14.06
C TRP A 13 -0.94 10.19 14.47
N ARG A 14 -1.14 11.17 15.36
CA ARG A 14 -2.46 11.54 15.94
C ARG A 14 -3.24 10.33 16.50
N PHE A 15 -2.54 9.39 17.11
CA PHE A 15 -3.14 8.13 17.59
C PHE A 15 -4.28 8.37 18.59
N ASP A 16 -4.12 9.31 19.52
CA ASP A 16 -5.16 9.62 20.53
C ASP A 16 -6.44 10.11 19.87
N GLU A 17 -6.33 10.94 18.82
CA GLU A 17 -7.49 11.41 18.07
C GLU A 17 -8.16 10.28 17.28
N LYS A 18 -7.38 9.42 16.63
CA LYS A 18 -7.92 8.23 15.95
C LYS A 18 -8.68 7.34 16.93
N THR A 19 -8.11 7.12 18.09
CA THR A 19 -8.74 6.31 19.16
C THR A 19 -9.99 6.96 19.67
N ALA A 20 -9.99 8.26 19.95
CA ALA A 20 -11.16 8.99 20.42
C ALA A 20 -12.30 8.98 19.38
N ARG A 21 -12.00 8.93 18.09
CA ARG A 21 -12.97 8.84 16.99
C ARG A 21 -13.36 7.40 16.62
N GLY A 22 -12.79 6.37 17.28
CA GLY A 22 -13.03 4.96 16.96
C GLY A 22 -12.44 4.51 15.62
N LEU A 23 -11.43 5.23 15.11
CA LEU A 23 -10.79 5.01 13.79
C LEU A 23 -9.44 4.27 13.90
N SER A 24 -8.98 3.97 15.11
CA SER A 24 -7.75 3.23 15.34
C SER A 24 -7.91 1.75 15.00
N GLU A 25 -7.02 1.20 14.16
CA GLU A 25 -7.01 -0.24 13.83
C GLU A 25 -6.52 -1.11 14.99
N SER A 26 -5.89 -0.53 16.00
CA SER A 26 -5.35 -1.23 17.16
C SER A 26 -5.61 -0.47 18.44
N SER A 27 -5.70 -1.19 19.56
CA SER A 27 -5.91 -0.60 20.89
C SER A 27 -4.64 0.04 21.48
N ASP A 28 -3.46 -0.33 20.98
CA ASP A 28 -2.14 0.03 21.53
C ASP A 28 -1.20 0.73 20.53
N GLY A 29 -1.69 1.03 19.32
CA GLY A 29 -0.90 1.65 18.26
C GLY A 29 0.13 0.69 17.62
N HIS A 30 0.00 -0.61 17.85
CA HIS A 30 0.80 -1.64 17.19
C HIS A 30 0.01 -2.35 16.10
N ARG A 31 0.65 -2.65 14.99
CA ARG A 31 0.03 -3.41 13.91
C ARG A 31 -0.15 -4.86 14.29
N SER A 32 -1.29 -5.44 13.93
CA SER A 32 -1.53 -6.86 14.13
C SER A 32 -0.56 -7.71 13.31
N TRP A 33 -0.24 -8.91 13.81
CA TRP A 33 0.56 -9.90 13.07
C TRP A 33 -0.04 -10.21 11.69
N GLY A 34 -1.37 -10.25 11.58
CA GLY A 34 -2.05 -10.43 10.30
C GLY A 34 -1.69 -9.36 9.28
N ASN A 35 -1.66 -8.08 9.69
CA ASN A 35 -1.26 -6.97 8.82
C ASN A 35 0.23 -7.04 8.46
N VAL A 36 1.09 -7.46 9.39
CA VAL A 36 2.53 -7.63 9.10
C VAL A 36 2.76 -8.72 8.06
N VAL A 37 2.07 -9.87 8.20
CA VAL A 37 2.19 -10.99 7.25
C VAL A 37 1.54 -10.64 5.91
N ALA A 38 0.37 -9.99 5.89
CA ALA A 38 -0.27 -9.60 4.65
C ALA A 38 0.58 -8.60 3.84
N ASN A 39 1.16 -7.60 4.51
CA ASN A 39 1.91 -6.54 3.84
C ASN A 39 3.40 -6.87 3.61
N GLY A 40 3.96 -7.80 4.37
CA GLY A 40 5.37 -8.19 4.29
C GLY A 40 5.62 -9.55 3.64
N GLY A 41 4.65 -10.45 3.67
CA GLY A 41 4.82 -11.84 3.21
C GLY A 41 5.04 -11.94 1.71
N LEU A 42 4.20 -11.29 0.90
CA LEU A 42 4.36 -11.29 -0.57
C LEU A 42 5.64 -10.59 -1.03
N PRO A 43 5.98 -9.37 -0.54
CA PRO A 43 7.29 -8.78 -0.84
C PRO A 43 8.45 -9.67 -0.43
N GLY A 44 8.39 -10.28 0.76
CA GLY A 44 9.41 -11.23 1.23
C GLY A 44 9.56 -12.44 0.30
N LEU A 45 8.46 -12.97 -0.20
CA LEU A 45 8.47 -14.07 -1.16
C LEU A 45 9.11 -13.65 -2.50
N VAL A 46 8.79 -12.45 -3.00
CA VAL A 46 9.45 -11.89 -4.20
C VAL A 46 10.95 -11.83 -4.01
N ALA A 47 11.42 -11.30 -2.86
CA ALA A 47 12.86 -11.21 -2.57
C ALA A 47 13.53 -12.58 -2.55
N ILE A 48 12.91 -13.60 -1.93
CA ILE A 48 13.44 -14.96 -1.86
C ILE A 48 13.50 -15.61 -3.27
N ILE A 49 12.44 -15.48 -4.06
CA ILE A 49 12.38 -16.04 -5.42
C ILE A 49 13.42 -15.37 -6.32
N SER A 50 13.51 -14.05 -6.30
CA SER A 50 14.49 -13.31 -7.11
C SER A 50 15.93 -13.67 -6.73
N TRP A 51 16.20 -13.83 -5.43
CA TRP A 51 17.50 -14.30 -4.96
C TRP A 51 17.82 -15.70 -5.46
N TYR A 52 16.86 -16.62 -5.37
CA TYR A 52 17.04 -18.01 -5.82
C TYR A 52 17.25 -18.13 -7.33
N LEU A 53 16.55 -17.31 -8.11
CA LEU A 53 16.67 -17.27 -9.58
C LEU A 53 17.90 -16.49 -10.07
N GLY A 54 18.58 -15.76 -9.19
CA GLY A 54 19.71 -14.89 -9.55
C GLY A 54 19.31 -13.62 -10.31
N ASP A 55 18.01 -13.31 -10.36
CA ASP A 55 17.48 -12.13 -11.03
C ASP A 55 17.32 -10.97 -10.02
N HIS A 56 18.45 -10.42 -9.61
CA HIS A 56 18.49 -9.42 -8.53
C HIS A 56 18.01 -8.04 -9.00
N GLU A 57 18.25 -7.69 -10.25
CA GLU A 57 17.88 -6.39 -10.81
C GLU A 57 16.35 -6.26 -10.94
N ASN A 58 15.71 -7.15 -11.70
CA ASN A 58 14.24 -7.16 -11.81
C ASN A 58 13.58 -7.41 -10.46
N GLY A 59 14.16 -8.28 -9.62
CA GLY A 59 13.71 -8.58 -8.28
C GLY A 59 13.64 -7.35 -7.38
N LEU A 60 14.63 -6.44 -7.46
CA LEU A 60 14.61 -5.17 -6.73
C LEU A 60 13.37 -4.34 -7.07
N TRP A 61 13.05 -4.22 -8.36
CA TRP A 61 11.94 -3.39 -8.83
C TRP A 61 10.58 -4.00 -8.52
N ILE A 62 10.42 -5.32 -8.71
CA ILE A 62 9.19 -6.05 -8.34
C ILE A 62 8.96 -6.00 -6.82
N PHE A 63 10.02 -6.22 -6.03
CA PHE A 63 9.98 -6.06 -4.57
C PHE A 63 9.56 -4.64 -4.18
N SER A 64 10.22 -3.63 -4.76
CA SER A 64 9.94 -2.23 -4.45
C SER A 64 8.51 -1.83 -4.80
N ALA A 65 7.97 -2.28 -5.95
CA ALA A 65 6.58 -2.05 -6.33
C ALA A 65 5.60 -2.69 -5.33
N SER A 66 5.86 -3.93 -4.90
CA SER A 66 5.03 -4.62 -3.91
C SER A 66 5.01 -3.91 -2.55
N VAL A 67 6.17 -3.44 -2.07
CA VAL A 67 6.29 -2.66 -0.83
C VAL A 67 5.65 -1.28 -0.98
N ALA A 68 5.74 -0.66 -2.17
CA ALA A 68 5.13 0.64 -2.44
C ALA A 68 3.60 0.58 -2.35
N VAL A 69 2.96 -0.50 -2.83
CA VAL A 69 1.51 -0.72 -2.64
C VAL A 69 1.16 -0.81 -1.16
N ALA A 70 1.89 -1.63 -0.39
CA ALA A 70 1.66 -1.77 1.05
C ALA A 70 1.89 -0.45 1.81
N ALA A 71 2.89 0.36 1.40
CA ALA A 71 3.16 1.65 2.01
C ALA A 71 2.07 2.68 1.67
N ALA A 72 1.63 2.73 0.42
CA ALA A 72 0.58 3.64 -0.03
C ALA A 72 -0.74 3.36 0.71
N ASP A 73 -1.15 2.09 0.79
CA ASP A 73 -2.35 1.69 1.54
C ASP A 73 -2.26 2.03 3.02
N THR A 74 -1.12 1.74 3.64
CA THR A 74 -0.89 2.07 5.05
C THR A 74 -1.01 3.57 5.32
N PHE A 75 -0.36 4.40 4.51
CA PHE A 75 -0.39 5.85 4.70
C PHE A 75 -1.78 6.41 4.41
N ALA A 76 -2.47 5.88 3.39
CA ALA A 76 -3.83 6.28 3.05
C ALA A 76 -4.80 5.98 4.20
N SER A 77 -4.77 4.78 4.76
CA SER A 77 -5.66 4.36 5.84
C SER A 77 -5.37 5.10 7.14
N GLU A 78 -4.09 5.25 7.51
CA GLU A 78 -3.70 5.87 8.77
C GLU A 78 -3.86 7.41 8.81
N ILE A 79 -3.73 8.07 7.67
CA ILE A 79 -3.83 9.54 7.57
C ILE A 79 -5.19 9.95 7.02
N GLY A 80 -5.69 9.22 6.02
CA GLY A 80 -6.95 9.51 5.36
C GLY A 80 -8.18 9.32 6.23
N CYS A 81 -8.12 8.45 7.24
CA CYS A 81 -9.23 8.24 8.18
C CYS A 81 -9.58 9.48 9.02
N LEU A 82 -8.68 10.46 9.13
CA LEU A 82 -8.93 11.72 9.83
C LEU A 82 -9.51 12.82 8.93
N ASP A 83 -9.72 12.55 7.64
CA ASP A 83 -10.29 13.51 6.69
C ASP A 83 -11.82 13.34 6.60
N ASP A 84 -12.59 14.34 6.99
CA ASP A 84 -14.05 14.29 6.95
C ASP A 84 -14.65 14.43 5.53
N ARG A 85 -13.80 14.63 4.50
CA ARG A 85 -14.19 14.72 3.07
C ARG A 85 -14.20 13.36 2.37
N VAL A 86 -14.38 12.28 3.13
CA VAL A 86 -14.35 10.91 2.60
C VAL A 86 -15.53 10.65 1.68
N ARG A 87 -15.24 9.99 0.56
CA ARG A 87 -16.24 9.48 -0.39
C ARG A 87 -15.95 8.02 -0.68
N MET A 88 -16.98 7.25 -0.93
CA MET A 88 -16.84 5.87 -1.38
C MET A 88 -16.26 5.84 -2.80
N ILE A 89 -15.14 5.16 -3.00
CA ILE A 89 -14.42 5.15 -4.30
C ILE A 89 -15.30 4.67 -5.47
N THR A 90 -16.21 3.73 -5.22
CA THR A 90 -17.08 3.13 -6.25
C THR A 90 -18.28 4.00 -6.65
N THR A 91 -18.73 4.89 -5.77
CA THR A 91 -19.96 5.68 -6.00
C THR A 91 -19.74 7.18 -5.91
N MET A 92 -18.59 7.62 -5.43
CA MET A 92 -18.23 9.01 -5.12
C MET A 92 -19.21 9.71 -4.15
N LYS A 93 -20.09 8.95 -3.49
CA LYS A 93 -20.98 9.48 -2.45
C LYS A 93 -20.22 9.65 -1.14
N LYS A 94 -20.59 10.68 -0.37
CA LYS A 94 -20.04 10.90 0.97
C LYS A 94 -20.29 9.67 1.84
N CYS A 95 -19.30 9.25 2.60
CA CYS A 95 -19.38 8.13 3.55
C CYS A 95 -18.64 8.47 4.85
N GLU A 96 -18.75 7.59 5.82
CA GLU A 96 -18.08 7.75 7.12
C GLU A 96 -16.55 7.52 6.97
N PRO A 97 -15.72 8.29 7.69
CA PRO A 97 -14.29 8.03 7.80
C PRO A 97 -14.01 6.62 8.35
N GLY A 98 -12.95 5.98 7.84
CA GLY A 98 -12.54 4.63 8.28
C GLY A 98 -13.29 3.47 7.63
N ILE A 99 -14.28 3.72 6.77
CA ILE A 99 -14.95 2.65 6.02
C ILE A 99 -14.04 2.12 4.90
N ASN A 100 -14.07 0.80 4.67
CA ASN A 100 -13.31 0.18 3.57
C ASN A 100 -13.75 0.74 2.21
N GLY A 101 -12.77 1.14 1.40
CA GLY A 101 -13.03 1.82 0.13
C GLY A 101 -13.31 3.32 0.26
N GLY A 102 -13.06 3.90 1.42
CA GLY A 102 -13.10 5.35 1.64
C GLY A 102 -11.95 6.04 0.91
N PHE A 103 -12.29 7.06 0.11
CA PHE A 103 -11.37 7.88 -0.67
C PHE A 103 -11.42 9.32 -0.19
N SER A 104 -10.30 9.88 0.23
CA SER A 104 -10.23 11.27 0.68
C SER A 104 -9.00 11.99 0.11
N PRO A 105 -9.04 13.33 -0.05
CA PRO A 105 -7.90 14.09 -0.55
C PRO A 105 -6.63 13.88 0.26
N ASN A 106 -6.72 13.91 1.60
CA ASN A 106 -5.57 13.69 2.47
C ASN A 106 -5.07 12.24 2.40
N GLY A 107 -5.99 11.26 2.26
CA GLY A 107 -5.64 9.86 2.05
C GLY A 107 -4.87 9.66 0.75
N GLN A 108 -5.26 10.34 -0.32
CA GLN A 108 -4.58 10.26 -1.62
C GLN A 108 -3.19 10.88 -1.60
N LEU A 109 -3.03 12.03 -0.95
CA LEU A 109 -1.71 12.64 -0.75
C LEU A 109 -0.82 11.75 0.10
N ALA A 110 -1.37 11.14 1.14
CA ALA A 110 -0.66 10.21 1.99
C ALA A 110 -0.25 8.93 1.23
N ALA A 111 -1.14 8.36 0.41
CA ALA A 111 -0.81 7.24 -0.47
C ALA A 111 0.35 7.55 -1.41
N ALA A 112 0.30 8.73 -2.08
CA ALA A 112 1.37 9.19 -2.95
C ALA A 112 2.70 9.39 -2.18
N ALA A 113 2.64 9.93 -0.96
CA ALA A 113 3.82 10.06 -0.11
C ALA A 113 4.39 8.69 0.30
N GLY A 114 3.54 7.73 0.68
CA GLY A 114 3.96 6.38 1.07
C GLY A 114 4.65 5.65 -0.07
N SER A 115 4.04 5.63 -1.27
CA SER A 115 4.67 5.02 -2.46
C SER A 115 5.92 5.78 -2.90
N GLY A 116 5.92 7.12 -2.83
CA GLY A 116 7.05 7.97 -3.16
C GLY A 116 8.29 7.72 -2.29
N ILE A 117 8.11 7.48 -1.00
CA ILE A 117 9.21 7.11 -0.09
C ILE A 117 9.89 5.83 -0.56
N ILE A 118 9.11 4.81 -0.93
CA ILE A 118 9.66 3.54 -1.43
C ILE A 118 10.35 3.73 -2.77
N ALA A 119 9.76 4.53 -3.67
CA ALA A 119 10.36 4.88 -4.95
C ALA A 119 11.73 5.58 -4.80
N ILE A 120 11.85 6.51 -3.85
CA ILE A 120 13.12 7.19 -3.55
C ILE A 120 14.15 6.19 -3.04
N LEU A 121 13.78 5.26 -2.15
CA LEU A 121 14.68 4.23 -1.65
C LEU A 121 15.16 3.30 -2.78
N ALA A 122 14.26 2.91 -3.70
CA ALA A 122 14.61 2.12 -4.88
C ALA A 122 15.55 2.89 -5.81
N PHE A 123 15.26 4.17 -6.06
CA PHE A 123 16.14 5.06 -6.86
C PHE A 123 17.54 5.20 -6.27
N VAL A 124 17.65 5.36 -4.96
CA VAL A 124 18.97 5.44 -4.29
C VAL A 124 19.77 4.14 -4.47
N SER A 125 19.08 2.99 -4.57
CA SER A 125 19.73 1.69 -4.71
C SER A 125 20.24 1.42 -6.13
N ASP A 126 19.52 1.86 -7.17
CA ASP A 126 19.82 1.48 -8.58
C ASP A 126 19.92 2.67 -9.54
N GLN A 127 19.67 3.89 -9.08
CA GLN A 127 19.76 5.15 -9.85
C GLN A 127 18.91 5.20 -11.13
N ASN A 128 17.93 4.30 -11.29
CA ASN A 128 17.01 4.30 -12.42
C ASN A 128 15.75 5.12 -12.09
N LEU A 129 15.69 6.35 -12.61
CA LEU A 129 14.58 7.28 -12.34
C LEU A 129 13.26 6.80 -12.95
N GLU A 130 13.28 6.21 -14.14
CA GLU A 130 12.09 5.74 -14.84
C GLU A 130 11.39 4.65 -14.03
N LEU A 131 12.12 3.62 -13.61
CA LEU A 131 11.60 2.53 -12.79
C LEU A 131 11.17 3.03 -11.39
N ALA A 132 11.89 3.99 -10.82
CA ALA A 132 11.48 4.60 -9.56
C ALA A 132 10.14 5.34 -9.66
N LEU A 133 9.92 6.12 -10.72
CA LEU A 133 8.65 6.78 -10.99
C LEU A 133 7.53 5.75 -11.22
N LEU A 134 7.84 4.66 -11.89
CA LEU A 134 6.90 3.56 -12.09
C LEU A 134 6.52 2.87 -10.76
N VAL A 135 7.49 2.66 -9.86
CA VAL A 135 7.23 2.15 -8.49
C VAL A 135 6.27 3.08 -7.73
N ALA A 136 6.50 4.41 -7.80
CA ALA A 136 5.60 5.37 -7.17
C ALA A 136 4.18 5.28 -7.74
N LEU A 137 4.05 5.20 -9.05
CA LEU A 137 2.75 5.11 -9.74
C LEU A 137 2.04 3.79 -9.42
N ILE A 138 2.72 2.66 -9.53
CA ILE A 138 2.16 1.34 -9.22
C ILE A 138 1.74 1.26 -7.76
N GLY A 139 2.55 1.79 -6.83
CA GLY A 139 2.20 1.84 -5.41
C GLY A 139 0.92 2.62 -5.17
N TRP A 140 0.79 3.80 -5.75
CA TRP A 140 -0.42 4.62 -5.64
C TRP A 140 -1.64 3.96 -6.29
N LEU A 141 -1.50 3.37 -7.50
CA LEU A 141 -2.59 2.66 -8.17
C LEU A 141 -3.00 1.39 -7.41
N GLY A 142 -2.06 0.63 -6.86
CA GLY A 142 -2.33 -0.55 -6.04
C GLY A 142 -3.17 -0.21 -4.79
N CYS A 143 -2.96 0.95 -4.17
CA CYS A 143 -3.83 1.45 -3.11
C CYS A 143 -5.27 1.71 -3.60
N GLN A 144 -5.47 2.12 -4.87
CA GLN A 144 -6.81 2.24 -5.42
C GLN A 144 -7.46 0.87 -5.65
N VAL A 145 -6.68 -0.14 -6.07
CA VAL A 145 -7.15 -1.54 -6.18
C VAL A 145 -7.61 -2.03 -4.80
N ASP A 146 -6.83 -1.81 -3.75
CA ASP A 146 -7.21 -2.13 -2.36
C ASP A 146 -8.55 -1.47 -1.99
N SER A 147 -8.67 -0.17 -2.21
CA SER A 147 -9.90 0.59 -1.92
C SER A 147 -11.11 0.07 -2.69
N VAL A 148 -10.97 -0.30 -3.96
CA VAL A 148 -12.07 -0.87 -4.77
C VAL A 148 -12.46 -2.25 -4.25
N LEU A 149 -11.50 -3.13 -3.99
CA LEU A 149 -11.76 -4.46 -3.44
C LEU A 149 -12.38 -4.37 -2.04
N GLY A 150 -11.90 -3.45 -1.20
CA GLY A 150 -12.46 -3.16 0.11
C GLY A 150 -13.93 -2.75 0.02
N ALA A 151 -14.25 -1.82 -0.88
CA ALA A 151 -15.63 -1.37 -1.11
C ALA A 151 -16.56 -2.46 -1.61
N VAL A 152 -16.10 -3.33 -2.52
CA VAL A 152 -16.94 -4.29 -3.25
C VAL A 152 -17.01 -5.65 -2.55
N LEU A 153 -15.90 -6.14 -2.01
CA LEU A 153 -15.79 -7.52 -1.50
C LEU A 153 -15.68 -7.58 0.03
N GLU A 154 -14.85 -6.73 0.65
CA GLU A 154 -14.67 -6.78 2.10
C GLU A 154 -15.92 -6.31 2.85
N ASN A 155 -16.53 -5.20 2.43
CA ASN A 155 -17.78 -4.72 3.03
C ASN A 155 -18.96 -5.71 2.89
N ARG A 156 -18.84 -6.70 2.00
CA ARG A 156 -19.83 -7.80 1.85
C ARG A 156 -19.43 -9.07 2.57
N GLY A 157 -18.30 -9.07 3.28
CA GLY A 157 -17.78 -10.25 3.97
C GLY A 157 -17.24 -11.35 3.03
N MET A 158 -17.02 -11.04 1.74
CA MET A 158 -16.48 -11.99 0.75
C MET A 158 -14.97 -12.10 0.80
N MET A 159 -14.29 -11.07 1.29
CA MET A 159 -12.85 -11.04 1.54
C MET A 159 -12.58 -10.45 2.93
N THR A 160 -11.43 -10.81 3.49
CA THR A 160 -10.89 -10.18 4.71
C THR A 160 -9.94 -9.07 4.32
N LYS A 161 -9.65 -8.14 5.24
CA LYS A 161 -8.64 -7.09 5.02
C LYS A 161 -7.30 -7.66 4.56
N GLY A 162 -6.84 -8.75 5.17
CA GLY A 162 -5.59 -9.39 4.77
C GLY A 162 -5.59 -9.92 3.34
N THR A 163 -6.72 -10.49 2.88
CA THR A 163 -6.82 -10.99 1.49
C THR A 163 -6.98 -9.86 0.48
N VAL A 164 -7.62 -8.75 0.85
CA VAL A 164 -7.69 -7.53 0.02
C VAL A 164 -6.29 -6.93 -0.16
N ASN A 165 -5.56 -6.73 0.93
CA ASN A 165 -4.17 -6.25 0.88
C ASN A 165 -3.27 -7.16 0.03
N ALA A 166 -3.38 -8.49 0.21
CA ALA A 166 -2.62 -9.44 -0.59
C ALA A 166 -2.94 -9.33 -2.09
N ALA A 167 -4.23 -9.19 -2.46
CA ALA A 167 -4.64 -9.01 -3.85
C ALA A 167 -4.12 -7.68 -4.44
N ALA A 168 -4.19 -6.59 -3.68
CA ALA A 168 -3.65 -5.30 -4.10
C ALA A 168 -2.13 -5.36 -4.31
N ILE A 169 -1.38 -5.95 -3.38
CA ILE A 169 0.07 -6.14 -3.51
C ILE A 169 0.40 -7.03 -4.71
N THR A 170 -0.35 -8.12 -4.92
CA THR A 170 -0.19 -8.99 -6.08
C THR A 170 -0.40 -8.24 -7.40
N SER A 171 -1.37 -7.34 -7.45
CA SER A 171 -1.57 -6.49 -8.65
C SER A 171 -0.35 -5.62 -8.97
N GLY A 172 0.31 -5.07 -7.94
CA GLY A 172 1.55 -4.31 -8.10
C GLY A 172 2.73 -5.18 -8.57
N ILE A 173 2.86 -6.39 -8.03
CA ILE A 173 3.86 -7.38 -8.48
C ILE A 173 3.66 -7.69 -9.96
N ILE A 174 2.43 -8.03 -10.36
CA ILE A 174 2.11 -8.36 -11.75
C ILE A 174 2.35 -7.17 -12.67
N ALA A 175 1.94 -5.96 -12.28
CA ALA A 175 2.14 -4.77 -13.10
C ALA A 175 3.62 -4.50 -13.38
N MET A 176 4.48 -4.56 -12.35
CA MET A 176 5.92 -4.37 -12.52
C MET A 176 6.56 -5.51 -13.31
N TRP A 177 6.19 -6.74 -13.04
CA TRP A 177 6.69 -7.92 -13.77
C TRP A 177 6.36 -7.86 -15.27
N LEU A 178 5.12 -7.49 -15.63
CA LEU A 178 4.70 -7.31 -17.02
C LEU A 178 5.47 -6.18 -17.71
N TYR A 179 5.72 -5.08 -17.00
CA TYR A 179 6.51 -3.98 -17.55
C TYR A 179 7.95 -4.40 -17.86
N LEU A 180 8.61 -5.07 -16.91
CA LEU A 180 9.99 -5.53 -17.07
C LEU A 180 10.14 -6.65 -18.12
N GLY A 181 9.11 -7.51 -18.28
CA GLY A 181 9.06 -8.59 -19.27
C GLY A 181 8.60 -8.14 -20.66
N SER A 182 8.10 -6.91 -20.80
CA SER A 182 7.70 -6.37 -22.09
C SER A 182 8.94 -5.97 -22.89
N PRO A 183 9.10 -6.41 -24.17
CA PRO A 183 10.12 -5.84 -25.00
C PRO A 183 9.85 -4.33 -25.09
N HIS A 184 10.81 -3.53 -24.69
CA HIS A 184 10.70 -2.07 -24.77
C HIS A 184 10.45 -1.68 -26.22
N LEU A 185 9.27 -1.10 -26.50
CA LEU A 185 8.90 -0.52 -27.79
C LEU A 185 9.77 0.70 -28.07
#